data_7c063381e9b7d695c4ba491e0e394ab9
#
_entry.id   7c063381e9b7d695c4ba491e0e394ab9
#
_cell.length_a   1.000
_cell.length_b   1.000
_cell.length_c   1.000
_cell.angle_alpha   90.00
_cell.angle_beta   90.00
_cell.angle_gamma   90.00
#
_symmetry.space_group_name_H-M   'P 1'
#
loop_
_entity.id
_entity.type
_entity.pdbx_description
1 polymer ?
#
loop_
_entity_poly.entity_id
_entity_poly.type
_entity_poly.pdbx_seq_one_letter_code
_entity_poly.pdbx_strand_id
1 'polypeptide(L)'
;MYKILIIEDEVAIADLEKDYLELSDFKVDICNTGDEGLKTALAGDYDLIILDLMLPGMDGFEVCKKIREEKNIPILMVSAKKDDIDKIRGLGLGADDYMTKPFSPSELVARVKAHMARYERLVGTNQKQQNDIVEIRGIRIDKTARRVYVDGVEKTFTTKEFDLLTFLAEHPN
;
A
#
# COMPACT_ATOMS: atom_id res chain seq x y z
N MET A 1 -9.05 11.14 -3.12
CA MET A 1 -7.81 11.87 -2.73
C MET A 1 -7.05 11.04 -1.71
N TYR A 2 -5.79 10.75 -1.97
CA TYR A 2 -4.94 10.00 -1.04
C TYR A 2 -4.55 10.83 0.16
N LYS A 3 -4.49 10.18 1.32
CA LYS A 3 -4.13 10.81 2.60
C LYS A 3 -2.78 10.30 3.09
N ILE A 4 -1.86 11.22 3.35
CA ILE A 4 -0.48 10.96 3.75
C ILE A 4 -0.24 11.46 5.16
N LEU A 5 0.42 10.66 6.00
CA LEU A 5 0.91 11.07 7.30
C LEU A 5 2.42 11.30 7.22
N ILE A 6 2.88 12.47 7.66
CA ILE A 6 4.30 12.79 7.83
C ILE A 6 4.64 12.73 9.32
N ILE A 7 5.65 11.96 9.68
CA ILE A 7 6.20 11.89 11.04
C ILE A 7 7.64 12.43 10.97
N GLU A 8 7.80 13.71 11.31
CA GLU A 8 9.04 14.49 11.19
C GLU A 8 9.13 15.51 12.30
N ASP A 9 10.19 15.51 13.08
CA ASP A 9 10.39 16.45 14.21
C ASP A 9 10.83 17.84 13.78
N GLU A 10 11.51 17.97 12.64
CA GLU A 10 11.90 19.27 12.07
C GLU A 10 10.71 19.91 11.35
N VAL A 11 10.11 20.90 12.00
CA VAL A 11 8.89 21.58 11.50
C VAL A 11 9.07 22.15 10.09
N ALA A 12 10.22 22.77 9.81
CA ALA A 12 10.49 23.37 8.51
C ALA A 12 10.53 22.31 7.39
N ILE A 13 11.10 21.14 7.65
CA ILE A 13 11.15 20.03 6.70
C ILE A 13 9.76 19.45 6.50
N ALA A 14 9.03 19.18 7.59
CA ALA A 14 7.68 18.66 7.53
C ALA A 14 6.73 19.59 6.74
N ASP A 15 6.83 20.90 6.96
CA ASP A 15 6.02 21.89 6.24
C ASP A 15 6.37 21.93 4.75
N LEU A 16 7.65 21.85 4.40
CA LEU A 16 8.11 21.78 3.02
C LEU A 16 7.60 20.54 2.30
N GLU A 17 7.72 19.37 2.93
CA GLU A 17 7.19 18.11 2.40
C GLU A 17 5.68 18.19 2.19
N LYS A 18 4.96 18.73 3.17
CA LYS A 18 3.51 18.91 3.09
C LYS A 18 3.12 19.81 1.93
N ASP A 19 3.76 20.96 1.77
CA ASP A 19 3.43 21.92 0.71
C ASP A 19 3.58 21.29 -0.67
N TYR A 20 4.67 20.57 -0.92
CA TYR A 20 4.89 19.90 -2.21
C TYR A 20 3.90 18.75 -2.46
N LEU A 21 3.55 18.00 -1.44
CA LEU A 21 2.57 16.92 -1.56
C LEU A 21 1.15 17.45 -1.79
N GLU A 22 0.78 18.53 -1.12
CA GLU A 22 -0.52 19.18 -1.32
C GLU A 22 -0.65 19.80 -2.71
N LEU A 23 0.44 20.34 -3.29
CA LEU A 23 0.47 20.79 -4.68
C LEU A 23 0.23 19.65 -5.68
N SER A 24 0.44 18.42 -5.27
CA SER A 24 0.21 17.21 -6.07
C SER A 24 -1.12 16.51 -5.73
N ASP A 25 -2.04 17.24 -5.11
CA ASP A 25 -3.39 16.79 -4.77
C ASP A 25 -3.45 15.68 -3.70
N PHE A 26 -2.45 15.59 -2.83
CA PHE A 26 -2.50 14.75 -1.65
C PHE A 26 -3.03 15.54 -0.45
N LYS A 27 -3.72 14.83 0.46
CA LYS A 27 -4.09 15.36 1.75
C LYS A 27 -3.05 14.96 2.78
N VAL A 28 -2.52 15.89 3.58
CA VAL A 28 -1.37 15.65 4.44
C VAL A 28 -1.62 16.08 5.88
N ASP A 29 -1.35 15.18 6.81
CA ASP A 29 -1.26 15.47 8.24
C ASP A 29 0.19 15.32 8.72
N ILE A 30 0.59 16.10 9.73
CA ILE A 30 1.94 16.08 10.30
C ILE A 30 1.89 15.72 11.78
N CYS A 31 2.77 14.82 12.22
CA CYS A 31 3.10 14.59 13.62
C CYS A 31 4.59 14.83 13.84
N ASN A 32 4.95 15.48 14.95
CA ASN A 32 6.33 15.89 15.21
C ASN A 32 7.08 14.97 16.19
N THR A 33 6.44 13.93 16.69
CA THR A 33 7.05 12.91 17.55
C THR A 33 6.68 11.49 17.10
N GLY A 34 7.53 10.53 17.44
CA GLY A 34 7.25 9.11 17.13
C GLY A 34 6.02 8.58 17.84
N ASP A 35 5.82 8.93 19.10
CA ASP A 35 4.66 8.49 19.90
C ASP A 35 3.34 9.01 19.32
N GLU A 36 3.28 10.30 19.01
CA GLU A 36 2.11 10.92 18.38
C GLU A 36 1.86 10.34 16.99
N GLY A 37 2.92 10.18 16.19
CA GLY A 37 2.86 9.60 14.86
C GLY A 37 2.33 8.18 14.86
N LEU A 38 2.80 7.33 15.77
CA LEU A 38 2.31 5.97 15.93
C LEU A 38 0.81 5.96 16.29
N LYS A 39 0.41 6.73 17.27
CA LYS A 39 -0.99 6.83 17.69
C LYS A 39 -1.89 7.29 16.55
N THR A 40 -1.47 8.31 15.82
CA THR A 40 -2.21 8.86 14.68
C THR A 40 -2.29 7.87 13.52
N ALA A 41 -1.19 7.17 13.21
CA ALA A 41 -1.16 6.16 12.18
C ALA A 41 -2.10 4.98 12.45
N LEU A 42 -2.18 4.54 13.71
CA LEU A 42 -3.05 3.42 14.10
C LEU A 42 -4.53 3.82 14.17
N ALA A 43 -4.83 5.05 14.54
CA ALA A 43 -6.20 5.55 14.66
C ALA A 43 -6.82 6.02 13.34
N GLY A 44 -6.02 6.49 12.38
CA GLY A 44 -6.48 7.07 11.12
C GLY A 44 -6.38 6.13 9.93
N ASP A 45 -7.00 6.54 8.83
CA ASP A 45 -6.95 5.86 7.54
C ASP A 45 -5.99 6.59 6.59
N TYR A 46 -4.71 6.25 6.66
CA TYR A 46 -3.68 6.81 5.79
C TYR A 46 -3.33 5.84 4.67
N ASP A 47 -3.05 6.39 3.50
CA ASP A 47 -2.65 5.62 2.32
C ASP A 47 -1.14 5.43 2.22
N LEU A 48 -0.37 6.30 2.86
CA LEU A 48 1.08 6.22 2.95
C LEU A 48 1.58 6.99 4.17
N ILE A 49 2.69 6.55 4.75
CA ILE A 49 3.39 7.21 5.86
C ILE A 49 4.80 7.57 5.41
N ILE A 50 5.19 8.84 5.60
CA ILE A 50 6.56 9.31 5.49
C ILE A 50 7.11 9.40 6.90
N LEU A 51 8.20 8.67 7.18
CA LEU A 51 8.70 8.46 8.53
C LEU A 51 10.19 8.81 8.62
N ASP A 52 10.51 9.82 9.41
CA ASP A 52 11.90 10.09 9.77
C ASP A 52 12.40 9.09 10.81
N LEU A 53 13.63 8.63 10.65
CA LEU A 53 14.25 7.70 11.60
C LEU A 53 14.75 8.39 12.87
N MET A 54 15.23 9.64 12.75
CA MET A 54 15.83 10.39 13.85
C MET A 54 14.79 11.21 14.61
N LEU A 55 13.86 10.54 15.27
CA LEU A 55 12.82 11.18 16.06
C LEU A 55 13.20 11.20 17.55
N PRO A 56 12.80 12.26 18.30
CA PRO A 56 12.93 12.25 19.75
C PRO A 56 11.99 11.23 20.38
N GLY A 57 12.44 10.60 21.47
CA GLY A 57 11.68 9.55 22.16
C GLY A 57 11.71 8.24 21.42
N MET A 58 10.57 7.82 20.88
CA MET A 58 10.48 6.62 20.05
C MET A 58 11.07 6.86 18.67
N ASP A 59 12.13 6.13 18.30
CA ASP A 59 12.76 6.28 16.99
C ASP A 59 11.92 5.72 15.83
N GLY A 60 12.27 6.10 14.61
CA GLY A 60 11.52 5.70 13.42
C GLY A 60 11.52 4.19 13.15
N PHE A 61 12.56 3.46 13.51
CA PHE A 61 12.58 2.00 13.37
C PHE A 61 11.53 1.34 14.27
N GLU A 62 11.42 1.80 15.51
CA GLU A 62 10.43 1.30 16.46
C GLU A 62 9.00 1.65 16.03
N VAL A 63 8.79 2.88 15.55
CA VAL A 63 7.49 3.31 14.99
C VAL A 63 7.08 2.40 13.82
N CYS A 64 7.98 2.15 12.87
CA CYS A 64 7.74 1.28 11.74
C CYS A 64 7.35 -0.13 12.17
N LYS A 65 8.11 -0.72 13.08
CA LYS A 65 7.85 -2.06 13.61
C LYS A 65 6.45 -2.16 14.23
N LYS A 66 6.08 -1.21 15.06
CA LYS A 66 4.78 -1.19 15.74
C LYS A 66 3.61 -0.97 14.78
N ILE A 67 3.77 -0.13 13.77
CA ILE A 67 2.75 0.04 12.72
C ILE A 67 2.56 -1.27 11.97
N ARG A 68 3.64 -1.97 11.61
CA ARG A 68 3.58 -3.22 10.86
C ARG A 68 2.93 -4.37 11.62
N GLU A 69 2.94 -4.34 12.94
CA GLU A 69 2.22 -5.32 13.76
C GLU A 69 0.69 -5.25 13.56
N GLU A 70 0.16 -4.10 13.17
CA GLU A 70 -1.29 -3.87 13.06
C GLU A 70 -1.77 -3.48 11.66
N LYS A 71 -0.93 -2.84 10.85
CA LYS A 71 -1.32 -2.29 9.53
C LYS A 71 -0.29 -2.54 8.45
N ASN A 72 -0.76 -2.61 7.22
CA ASN A 72 0.05 -2.85 6.03
C ASN A 72 0.15 -1.61 5.11
N ILE A 73 0.13 -0.43 5.70
CA ILE A 73 0.25 0.85 4.99
C ILE A 73 1.67 0.99 4.42
N PRO A 74 1.85 1.45 3.17
CA PRO A 74 3.18 1.78 2.66
C PRO A 74 3.92 2.78 3.53
N ILE A 75 5.16 2.48 3.89
CA ILE A 75 6.03 3.33 4.70
C ILE A 75 7.27 3.70 3.89
N LEU A 76 7.46 5.01 3.67
CA LEU A 76 8.66 5.59 3.10
C LEU A 76 9.50 6.17 4.25
N MET A 77 10.64 5.56 4.53
CA MET A 77 11.60 6.08 5.51
C MET A 77 12.45 7.19 4.90
N VAL A 78 12.66 8.26 5.64
CA VAL A 78 13.50 9.39 5.26
C VAL A 78 14.47 9.69 6.39
N SER A 79 15.78 9.74 6.12
CA SER A 79 16.77 10.02 7.16
C SER A 79 18.08 10.56 6.60
N ALA A 80 18.81 11.30 7.46
CA ALA A 80 20.20 11.68 7.21
C ALA A 80 21.18 10.49 7.30
N LYS A 81 20.75 9.34 7.83
CA LYS A 81 21.58 8.14 7.91
C LYS A 81 21.78 7.53 6.53
N LYS A 82 23.05 7.52 6.07
CA LYS A 82 23.46 7.06 4.73
C LYS A 82 23.98 5.63 4.71
N ASP A 83 24.18 5.02 5.86
CA ASP A 83 24.77 3.69 5.96
C ASP A 83 23.83 2.64 5.36
N ASP A 84 24.39 1.75 4.55
CA ASP A 84 23.63 0.62 3.95
C ASP A 84 23.02 -0.29 5.01
N ILE A 85 23.68 -0.43 6.17
CA ILE A 85 23.17 -1.20 7.32
C ILE A 85 21.83 -0.62 7.80
N ASP A 86 21.73 0.70 7.94
CA ASP A 86 20.48 1.36 8.37
C ASP A 86 19.36 1.20 7.32
N LYS A 87 19.70 1.28 6.03
CA LYS A 87 18.77 1.03 4.93
C LYS A 87 18.24 -0.40 4.94
N ILE A 88 19.14 -1.38 5.09
CA ILE A 88 18.81 -2.81 5.18
C ILE A 88 17.93 -3.06 6.41
N ARG A 89 18.27 -2.47 7.55
CA ARG A 89 17.47 -2.59 8.78
C ARG A 89 16.06 -2.04 8.61
N GLY A 90 15.92 -0.84 7.99
CA GLY A 90 14.61 -0.24 7.73
C GLY A 90 13.74 -1.10 6.83
N LEU A 91 14.28 -1.57 5.72
CA LEU A 91 13.57 -2.46 4.79
C LEU A 91 13.25 -3.82 5.43
N GLY A 92 14.15 -4.36 6.25
CA GLY A 92 13.92 -5.59 7.01
C GLY A 92 12.83 -5.49 8.08
N LEU A 93 12.55 -4.28 8.59
CA LEU A 93 11.45 -4.02 9.53
C LEU A 93 10.11 -3.76 8.81
N GLY A 94 10.08 -3.79 7.48
CA GLY A 94 8.88 -3.67 6.68
C GLY A 94 8.64 -2.30 6.06
N ALA A 95 9.65 -1.43 5.99
CA ALA A 95 9.58 -0.24 5.15
C ALA A 95 9.55 -0.61 3.67
N ASP A 96 8.79 0.13 2.89
CA ASP A 96 8.65 -0.12 1.45
C ASP A 96 9.71 0.63 0.64
N ASP A 97 10.28 1.70 1.19
CA ASP A 97 11.30 2.50 0.52
C ASP A 97 12.14 3.27 1.55
N TYR A 98 13.29 3.77 1.15
CA TYR A 98 14.21 4.52 1.97
C TYR A 98 14.83 5.66 1.18
N MET A 99 14.66 6.90 1.65
CA MET A 99 15.31 8.10 1.09
C MET A 99 16.33 8.68 2.05
N THR A 100 17.46 9.11 1.50
CA THR A 100 18.52 9.79 2.28
C THR A 100 18.37 11.31 2.15
N LYS A 101 18.41 12.03 3.27
CA LYS A 101 18.53 13.48 3.30
C LYS A 101 19.97 13.91 2.95
N PRO A 102 20.21 15.04 2.24
CA PRO A 102 19.19 15.90 1.64
C PRO A 102 18.57 15.28 0.38
N PHE A 103 17.28 15.50 0.18
CA PHE A 103 16.58 15.07 -1.03
C PHE A 103 15.84 16.28 -1.65
N SER A 104 15.54 16.22 -2.94
CA SER A 104 14.67 17.20 -3.56
C SER A 104 13.20 16.91 -3.22
N PRO A 105 12.37 17.94 -2.98
CA PRO A 105 10.93 17.73 -2.79
C PRO A 105 10.26 17.04 -3.98
N SER A 106 10.75 17.29 -5.19
CA SER A 106 10.28 16.62 -6.41
C SER A 106 10.55 15.11 -6.39
N GLU A 107 11.69 14.66 -5.85
CA GLU A 107 12.02 13.25 -5.67
C GLU A 107 11.05 12.58 -4.68
N LEU A 108 10.76 13.24 -3.56
CA LEU A 108 9.80 12.76 -2.58
C LEU A 108 8.42 12.54 -3.23
N VAL A 109 7.91 13.54 -3.94
CA VAL A 109 6.63 13.46 -4.64
C VAL A 109 6.61 12.33 -5.68
N ALA A 110 7.69 12.19 -6.46
CA ALA A 110 7.81 11.13 -7.46
C ALA A 110 7.76 9.72 -6.83
N ARG A 111 8.44 9.53 -5.69
CA ARG A 111 8.40 8.25 -4.96
C ARG A 111 7.03 7.95 -4.37
N VAL A 112 6.37 8.95 -3.79
CA VAL A 112 5.01 8.80 -3.27
C VAL A 112 4.03 8.42 -4.39
N LYS A 113 4.10 9.10 -5.52
CA LYS A 113 3.27 8.77 -6.70
C LYS A 113 3.53 7.35 -7.22
N ALA A 114 4.78 6.91 -7.23
CA ALA A 114 5.15 5.56 -7.65
C ALA A 114 4.55 4.49 -6.72
N HIS A 115 4.57 4.70 -5.41
CA HIS A 115 3.96 3.79 -4.44
C HIS A 115 2.43 3.77 -4.57
N MET A 116 1.79 4.91 -4.79
CA MET A 116 0.34 4.96 -5.00
C MET A 116 -0.07 4.26 -6.29
N ALA A 117 0.65 4.45 -7.40
CA ALA A 117 0.39 3.77 -8.66
C ALA A 117 0.58 2.24 -8.55
N ARG A 118 1.57 1.79 -7.78
CA ARG A 118 1.78 0.37 -7.48
C ARG A 118 0.62 -0.22 -6.68
N TYR A 119 0.15 0.50 -5.69
CA TYR A 119 -1.01 0.10 -4.90
C TYR A 119 -2.26 -0.04 -5.76
N GLU A 120 -2.57 0.94 -6.61
CA GLU A 120 -3.70 0.89 -7.54
C GLU A 120 -3.64 -0.33 -8.48
N ARG A 121 -2.44 -0.66 -8.99
CA ARG A 121 -2.26 -1.87 -9.82
C ARG A 121 -2.54 -3.15 -9.05
N LEU A 122 -2.12 -3.26 -7.80
CA LEU A 122 -2.38 -4.42 -6.96
C LEU A 122 -3.87 -4.55 -6.63
N VAL A 123 -4.54 -3.45 -6.32
CA VAL A 123 -6.00 -3.40 -6.09
C VAL A 123 -6.75 -3.72 -7.39
N GLY A 124 -6.32 -3.16 -8.52
CA GLY A 124 -6.86 -3.45 -9.85
C GLY A 124 -6.72 -4.92 -10.24
N THR A 125 -5.60 -5.56 -9.90
CA THR A 125 -5.39 -7.00 -10.11
C THR A 125 -6.34 -7.84 -9.23
N ASN A 126 -6.56 -7.44 -8.00
CA ASN A 126 -7.53 -8.09 -7.11
C ASN A 126 -8.97 -7.94 -7.63
N GLN A 127 -9.33 -6.77 -8.19
CA GLN A 127 -10.62 -6.55 -8.85
C GLN A 127 -10.76 -7.38 -10.12
N LYS A 128 -9.69 -7.55 -10.91
CA LYS A 128 -9.68 -8.47 -12.05
C LYS A 128 -9.87 -9.92 -11.61
N GLN A 129 -9.25 -10.34 -10.52
CA GLN A 129 -9.47 -11.68 -9.95
C GLN A 129 -10.91 -11.88 -9.49
N GLN A 130 -11.57 -10.87 -8.96
CA GLN A 130 -13.01 -10.94 -8.64
C GLN A 130 -13.88 -11.01 -9.91
N ASN A 131 -13.49 -10.31 -10.98
CA ASN A 131 -14.16 -10.38 -12.27
C ASN A 131 -13.88 -11.68 -13.03
N ASP A 132 -12.90 -12.46 -12.61
CA ASP A 132 -12.59 -13.78 -13.16
C ASP A 132 -13.44 -14.90 -12.54
N ILE A 133 -14.26 -14.58 -11.56
CA ILE A 133 -15.25 -15.50 -10.98
C ILE A 133 -16.64 -15.13 -11.50
N VAL A 134 -17.28 -16.06 -12.17
CA VAL A 134 -18.67 -15.93 -12.65
C VAL A 134 -19.56 -16.84 -11.80
N GLU A 135 -20.62 -16.28 -11.26
CA GLU A 135 -21.56 -17.02 -10.43
C GLU A 135 -23.00 -16.85 -10.96
N ILE A 136 -23.62 -17.96 -11.36
CA ILE A 136 -24.98 -17.97 -11.90
C ILE A 136 -25.71 -19.21 -11.39
N ARG A 137 -26.83 -19.02 -10.69
CA ARG A 137 -27.75 -20.07 -10.29
C ARG A 137 -27.11 -21.30 -9.63
N GLY A 138 -26.18 -21.06 -8.67
CA GLY A 138 -25.47 -22.12 -7.96
C GLY A 138 -24.23 -22.67 -8.70
N ILE A 139 -23.93 -22.17 -9.89
CA ILE A 139 -22.70 -22.49 -10.62
C ILE A 139 -21.69 -21.38 -10.40
N ARG A 140 -20.53 -21.72 -9.89
CA ARG A 140 -19.39 -20.84 -9.72
C ARG A 140 -18.25 -21.26 -10.63
N ILE A 141 -17.80 -20.36 -11.48
CA ILE A 141 -16.70 -20.60 -12.43
C ILE A 141 -15.53 -19.72 -12.05
N ASP A 142 -14.40 -20.33 -11.71
CA ASP A 142 -13.11 -19.65 -11.55
C ASP A 142 -12.35 -19.76 -12.86
N LYS A 143 -12.32 -18.67 -13.64
CA LYS A 143 -11.67 -18.64 -14.95
C LYS A 143 -10.17 -18.77 -14.87
N THR A 144 -9.56 -18.22 -13.84
CA THR A 144 -8.10 -18.25 -13.65
C THR A 144 -7.63 -19.64 -13.25
N ALA A 145 -8.28 -20.27 -12.28
CA ALA A 145 -7.96 -21.63 -11.84
C ALA A 145 -8.56 -22.70 -12.76
N ARG A 146 -9.45 -22.34 -13.68
CA ARG A 146 -10.21 -23.21 -14.58
C ARG A 146 -10.98 -24.29 -13.82
N ARG A 147 -11.66 -23.88 -12.74
CA ARG A 147 -12.46 -24.74 -11.87
C ARG A 147 -13.92 -24.34 -11.90
N VAL A 148 -14.80 -25.34 -11.82
CA VAL A 148 -16.25 -25.15 -11.77
C VAL A 148 -16.80 -25.84 -10.54
N TYR A 149 -17.64 -25.14 -9.80
CA TYR A 149 -18.35 -25.64 -8.63
C TYR A 149 -19.86 -25.56 -8.88
N VAL A 150 -20.55 -26.64 -8.64
CA VAL A 150 -22.03 -26.71 -8.71
C VAL A 150 -22.55 -27.00 -7.31
N ASP A 151 -23.30 -26.04 -6.75
CA ASP A 151 -23.81 -26.09 -5.37
C ASP A 151 -22.72 -26.38 -4.33
N GLY A 152 -21.54 -25.76 -4.53
CA GLY A 152 -20.38 -25.89 -3.64
C GLY A 152 -19.51 -27.12 -3.88
N VAL A 153 -19.87 -28.00 -4.83
CA VAL A 153 -19.11 -29.21 -5.18
C VAL A 153 -18.34 -29.00 -6.48
N GLU A 154 -17.04 -29.25 -6.46
CA GLU A 154 -16.19 -29.15 -7.66
C GLU A 154 -16.59 -30.22 -8.68
N LYS A 155 -16.78 -29.81 -9.93
CA LYS A 155 -17.06 -30.69 -11.07
C LYS A 155 -15.95 -30.58 -12.10
N THR A 156 -15.58 -31.69 -12.70
CA THR A 156 -14.53 -31.78 -13.71
C THR A 156 -15.13 -31.64 -15.12
N PHE A 157 -14.53 -30.76 -15.92
CA PHE A 157 -14.91 -30.53 -17.32
C PHE A 157 -13.70 -30.64 -18.23
N THR A 158 -13.90 -31.01 -19.49
CA THR A 158 -12.88 -30.90 -20.51
C THR A 158 -12.59 -29.41 -20.82
N THR A 159 -11.47 -29.10 -21.46
CA THR A 159 -11.14 -27.73 -21.84
C THR A 159 -12.24 -27.09 -22.70
N LYS A 160 -12.76 -27.83 -23.69
CA LYS A 160 -13.84 -27.35 -24.56
C LYS A 160 -15.16 -27.14 -23.83
N GLU A 161 -15.49 -28.03 -22.92
CA GLU A 161 -16.70 -27.89 -22.08
C GLU A 161 -16.59 -26.70 -21.14
N PHE A 162 -15.43 -26.49 -20.53
CA PHE A 162 -15.15 -25.34 -19.68
C PHE A 162 -15.29 -24.02 -20.44
N ASP A 163 -14.69 -23.92 -21.62
CA ASP A 163 -14.73 -22.71 -22.45
C ASP A 163 -16.16 -22.40 -22.91
N LEU A 164 -16.94 -23.43 -23.28
CA LEU A 164 -18.35 -23.27 -23.65
C LEU A 164 -19.20 -22.80 -22.46
N LEU A 165 -19.03 -23.40 -21.30
CA LEU A 165 -19.76 -23.04 -20.08
C LEU A 165 -19.47 -21.59 -19.66
N THR A 166 -18.20 -21.19 -19.71
CA THR A 166 -17.76 -19.82 -19.41
C THR A 166 -18.39 -18.82 -20.38
N PHE A 167 -18.36 -19.11 -21.68
CA PHE A 167 -19.00 -18.29 -22.70
C PHE A 167 -20.49 -18.09 -22.46
N LEU A 168 -21.21 -19.16 -22.18
CA LEU A 168 -22.66 -19.12 -21.92
C LEU A 168 -22.98 -18.36 -20.63
N ALA A 169 -22.16 -18.49 -19.60
CA ALA A 169 -22.34 -17.81 -18.33
C ALA A 169 -22.07 -16.29 -18.43
N GLU A 170 -21.16 -15.88 -19.30
CA GLU A 170 -20.83 -14.46 -19.54
C GLU A 170 -21.83 -13.76 -20.49
N HIS A 171 -22.61 -14.54 -21.24
CA HIS A 171 -23.59 -14.03 -22.22
C HIS A 171 -24.99 -14.59 -21.94
N PRO A 172 -25.58 -14.28 -20.76
CA PRO A 172 -26.95 -14.71 -20.47
C PRO A 172 -27.95 -13.97 -21.36
N ASN A 173 -28.86 -14.71 -21.99
CA ASN A 173 -29.99 -14.15 -22.76
C ASN A 173 -31.04 -13.53 -21.83
#